data_47f64c1bc76522f1f5d336eb9454918e
#
_entry.id   47f64c1bc76522f1f5d336eb9454918e
#
_cell.length_a   1.000
_cell.length_b   1.000
_cell.length_c   1.000
_cell.angle_alpha   90.00
_cell.angle_beta   90.00
_cell.angle_gamma   90.00
#
_symmetry.space_group_name_H-M   'P 1'
#
loop_
_entity.id
_entity.type
_entity.pdbx_description
1 polymer ?
#
loop_
_entity_poly.entity_id
_entity_poly.type
_entity_poly.pdbx_seq_one_letter_code
_entity_poly.pdbx_strand_id
1 'polypeptide(L)'
;MAEEEPPGGSPAPKPEGAEAAKPPAKPAADAVKPAPKPAAAPPPPKPPATMAATLWESDLATEIKQRFGNQVRETSTYLGQNFVVVSPDSVISVLEHLKLEADFDYLVDLTLVDWPKRAERFDLIYILYSFARNDRLRIKTPIADGYKPESAVSVHLTANWLEREAFDMFGVEFEGHPDMRRILLPDEWQGHPLRKDYGILQQDNRWVQENLGIESGQ
;
A
#
# COMPACT_ATOMS: atom_id res chain seq x y z
N MET A 1 -18.77 -40.07 49.30
CA MET A 1 -17.56 -40.85 49.03
C MET A 1 -16.72 -39.99 48.15
N ALA A 2 -15.85 -39.29 48.81
CA ALA A 2 -14.39 -39.38 48.88
C ALA A 2 -13.83 -38.80 47.57
N GLU A 3 -13.38 -37.53 47.50
CA GLU A 3 -12.09 -37.00 47.96
C GLU A 3 -10.92 -37.79 47.40
N GLU A 4 -10.13 -37.12 46.56
CA GLU A 4 -8.66 -37.21 46.58
C GLU A 4 -8.05 -36.05 45.78
N GLU A 5 -7.46 -35.09 46.51
CA GLU A 5 -6.43 -34.18 46.03
C GLU A 5 -5.08 -34.91 45.92
N PRO A 6 -4.18 -34.55 44.99
CA PRO A 6 -2.77 -34.91 45.11
C PRO A 6 -1.92 -33.73 45.64
N PRO A 7 -0.81 -34.05 46.31
CA PRO A 7 -0.11 -33.17 47.21
C PRO A 7 0.92 -32.26 46.56
N GLY A 8 1.22 -31.17 47.28
CA GLY A 8 2.19 -30.16 46.91
C GLY A 8 3.63 -30.66 46.84
N GLY A 9 4.37 -30.16 45.90
CA GLY A 9 5.82 -30.29 45.74
C GLY A 9 6.54 -29.00 46.17
N SER A 10 7.38 -29.12 47.17
CA SER A 10 8.28 -28.10 47.71
C SER A 10 9.34 -27.63 46.71
N PRO A 11 9.85 -26.39 46.83
CA PRO A 11 10.89 -25.87 45.97
C PRO A 11 12.28 -26.38 46.35
N ALA A 12 13.09 -26.71 45.35
CA ALA A 12 14.48 -27.11 45.49
C ALA A 12 15.42 -25.90 45.73
N PRO A 13 16.54 -26.09 46.44
CA PRO A 13 17.43 -25.02 46.86
C PRO A 13 18.43 -24.60 45.78
N LYS A 14 18.81 -23.31 45.80
CA LYS A 14 19.94 -22.73 45.05
C LYS A 14 21.26 -23.37 45.47
N PRO A 15 22.21 -23.63 44.58
CA PRO A 15 23.60 -23.77 44.95
C PRO A 15 24.32 -22.41 44.97
N GLU A 16 24.94 -22.13 46.08
CA GLU A 16 25.98 -21.09 46.26
C GLU A 16 27.32 -21.58 45.69
N GLY A 17 28.03 -20.64 45.08
CA GLY A 17 29.47 -20.49 45.17
C GLY A 17 30.34 -21.52 44.49
N ALA A 18 30.88 -21.17 43.31
CA ALA A 18 32.20 -21.62 42.89
C ALA A 18 32.90 -20.52 42.13
N GLU A 19 33.83 -19.89 42.79
CA GLU A 19 34.87 -19.02 42.31
C GLU A 19 35.79 -19.81 41.36
N ALA A 20 35.77 -19.46 40.07
CA ALA A 20 36.62 -20.07 39.08
C ALA A 20 37.69 -19.08 38.59
N ALA A 21 38.93 -19.46 38.86
CA ALA A 21 40.18 -18.77 38.59
C ALA A 21 40.33 -18.27 37.12
N LYS A 22 40.90 -17.07 36.97
CA LYS A 22 41.39 -16.49 35.73
C LYS A 22 42.48 -17.40 35.07
N PRO A 23 42.40 -17.73 33.79
CA PRO A 23 43.55 -18.25 33.06
C PRO A 23 44.50 -17.14 32.65
N PRO A 24 45.83 -17.48 32.49
CA PRO A 24 46.86 -16.50 32.26
C PRO A 24 46.82 -15.89 30.86
N ALA A 25 47.21 -14.62 30.77
CA ALA A 25 47.31 -13.83 29.55
C ALA A 25 48.33 -14.46 28.54
N LYS A 26 47.90 -14.66 27.31
CA LYS A 26 48.77 -14.91 26.16
C LYS A 26 49.39 -13.58 25.67
N PRO A 27 50.66 -13.62 25.19
CA PRO A 27 51.34 -12.44 24.72
C PRO A 27 50.70 -11.90 23.43
N ALA A 28 50.64 -10.57 23.34
CA ALA A 28 50.12 -9.82 22.21
C ALA A 28 50.96 -10.12 20.94
N ALA A 29 50.31 -10.61 19.92
CA ALA A 29 50.86 -10.59 18.57
C ALA A 29 50.44 -9.27 17.92
N ASP A 30 51.45 -8.56 17.39
CA ASP A 30 51.28 -7.30 16.66
C ASP A 30 50.26 -7.43 15.52
N ALA A 31 49.08 -6.87 15.74
CA ALA A 31 48.06 -6.75 14.71
C ALA A 31 48.44 -5.58 13.78
N VAL A 32 48.97 -5.90 12.63
CA VAL A 32 49.13 -4.97 11.50
C VAL A 32 47.74 -4.43 11.15
N LYS A 33 47.53 -3.14 11.42
CA LYS A 33 46.30 -2.42 11.05
C LYS A 33 46.14 -2.48 9.52
N PRO A 34 45.01 -3.00 8.98
CA PRO A 34 44.77 -2.92 7.55
C PRO A 34 44.61 -1.45 7.13
N ALA A 35 45.27 -1.08 6.05
CA ALA A 35 45.19 0.25 5.47
C ALA A 35 43.71 0.60 5.15
N PRO A 36 43.29 1.87 5.37
CA PRO A 36 41.92 2.29 5.07
C PRO A 36 41.64 2.11 3.58
N LYS A 37 40.56 1.38 3.24
CA LYS A 37 40.02 1.34 1.87
C LYS A 37 39.78 2.77 1.39
N PRO A 38 40.14 3.12 0.13
CA PRO A 38 39.78 4.41 -0.43
C PRO A 38 38.25 4.60 -0.30
N ALA A 39 37.83 5.71 0.29
CA ALA A 39 36.45 6.10 0.37
C ALA A 39 35.86 6.17 -1.05
N ALA A 40 34.80 5.40 -1.32
CA ALA A 40 34.10 5.53 -2.59
C ALA A 40 33.64 6.99 -2.74
N ALA A 41 33.88 7.56 -3.93
CA ALA A 41 33.39 8.89 -4.25
C ALA A 41 31.88 9.00 -3.96
N PRO A 42 31.40 10.10 -3.38
CA PRO A 42 29.98 10.26 -3.14
C PRO A 42 29.23 10.15 -4.47
N PRO A 43 28.06 9.48 -4.48
CA PRO A 43 27.26 9.39 -5.69
C PRO A 43 26.92 10.80 -6.20
N PRO A 44 26.86 11.01 -7.52
CA PRO A 44 26.54 12.32 -8.09
C PRO A 44 25.18 12.80 -7.52
N PRO A 45 25.03 14.12 -7.26
CA PRO A 45 23.79 14.67 -6.73
C PRO A 45 22.65 14.33 -7.70
N LYS A 46 21.58 13.75 -7.16
CA LYS A 46 20.35 13.53 -7.94
C LYS A 46 19.86 14.87 -8.47
N PRO A 47 19.48 14.97 -9.76
CA PRO A 47 18.92 16.19 -10.29
C PRO A 47 17.71 16.62 -9.43
N PRO A 48 17.47 17.93 -9.23
CA PRO A 48 16.34 18.39 -8.47
C PRO A 48 15.05 17.84 -9.07
N ALA A 49 14.24 17.19 -8.22
CA ALA A 49 12.95 16.67 -8.65
C ALA A 49 12.07 17.84 -9.10
N THR A 50 11.79 17.92 -10.39
CA THR A 50 10.85 18.89 -10.93
C THR A 50 9.47 18.56 -10.36
N MET A 51 8.88 19.49 -9.59
CA MET A 51 7.56 19.30 -8.97
C MET A 51 6.40 19.39 -9.99
N ALA A 52 6.71 19.60 -11.28
CA ALA A 52 5.72 19.63 -12.36
C ALA A 52 5.70 18.31 -13.11
N ALA A 53 4.50 17.85 -13.49
CA ALA A 53 4.35 16.76 -14.42
C ALA A 53 4.83 17.18 -15.82
N THR A 54 5.52 16.29 -16.52
CA THR A 54 6.00 16.50 -17.89
C THR A 54 5.33 15.48 -18.80
N LEU A 55 5.18 15.84 -20.07
CA LEU A 55 4.61 14.92 -21.06
C LEU A 55 5.44 13.64 -21.13
N TRP A 56 4.76 12.50 -21.07
CA TRP A 56 5.39 11.19 -21.27
C TRP A 56 5.24 10.76 -22.72
N GLU A 57 6.38 10.69 -23.41
CA GLU A 57 6.48 10.23 -24.79
C GLU A 57 7.25 8.90 -24.82
N SER A 58 6.58 7.86 -25.29
CA SER A 58 7.16 6.53 -25.50
C SER A 58 6.30 5.75 -26.51
N ASP A 59 6.84 4.64 -27.01
CA ASP A 59 6.08 3.74 -27.90
C ASP A 59 4.80 3.26 -27.22
N LEU A 60 4.88 2.88 -25.94
CA LEU A 60 3.74 2.45 -25.14
C LEU A 60 2.70 3.58 -24.95
N ALA A 61 3.14 4.81 -24.68
CA ALA A 61 2.21 5.94 -24.56
C ALA A 61 1.50 6.24 -25.88
N THR A 62 2.22 6.09 -26.99
CA THR A 62 1.68 6.26 -28.36
C THR A 62 0.67 5.16 -28.67
N GLU A 63 0.99 3.91 -28.36
CA GLU A 63 0.11 2.76 -28.56
C GLU A 63 -1.21 2.92 -27.78
N ILE A 64 -1.12 3.26 -26.47
CA ILE A 64 -2.30 3.50 -25.62
C ILE A 64 -3.17 4.61 -26.20
N LYS A 65 -2.57 5.73 -26.65
CA LYS A 65 -3.30 6.84 -27.28
C LYS A 65 -3.97 6.44 -28.61
N GLN A 66 -3.30 5.65 -29.44
CA GLN A 66 -3.86 5.18 -30.71
C GLN A 66 -5.04 4.23 -30.50
N ARG A 67 -4.92 3.32 -29.51
CA ARG A 67 -5.94 2.31 -29.25
C ARG A 67 -7.18 2.89 -28.57
N PHE A 68 -7.00 3.74 -27.57
CA PHE A 68 -8.08 4.24 -26.74
C PHE A 68 -8.51 5.69 -27.06
N GLY A 69 -7.75 6.38 -27.92
CA GLY A 69 -8.15 7.68 -28.47
C GLY A 69 -8.58 8.70 -27.42
N ASN A 70 -9.81 9.20 -27.53
CA ASN A 70 -10.37 10.23 -26.65
C ASN A 70 -10.59 9.78 -25.19
N GLN A 71 -10.49 8.49 -24.91
CA GLN A 71 -10.61 7.95 -23.55
C GLN A 71 -9.34 8.19 -22.74
N VAL A 72 -8.20 8.45 -23.40
CA VAL A 72 -6.94 8.85 -22.77
C VAL A 72 -6.90 10.36 -22.63
N ARG A 73 -7.06 10.87 -21.42
CA ARG A 73 -7.08 12.31 -21.13
C ARG A 73 -5.66 12.89 -21.04
N GLU A 74 -4.71 12.13 -20.49
CA GLU A 74 -3.34 12.59 -20.23
C GLU A 74 -2.36 11.42 -20.20
N THR A 75 -1.12 11.64 -20.68
CA THR A 75 0.03 10.76 -20.47
C THR A 75 1.19 11.61 -19.99
N SER A 76 1.64 11.39 -18.78
CA SER A 76 2.65 12.25 -18.15
C SER A 76 3.60 11.45 -17.26
N THR A 77 4.75 12.07 -16.95
CA THR A 77 5.72 11.59 -15.97
C THR A 77 5.78 12.58 -14.81
N TYR A 78 5.73 12.08 -13.59
CA TYR A 78 5.91 12.86 -12.37
C TYR A 78 6.92 12.16 -11.45
N LEU A 79 7.98 12.88 -11.07
CA LEU A 79 9.07 12.35 -10.23
C LEU A 79 9.67 11.03 -10.79
N GLY A 80 9.80 10.93 -12.12
CA GLY A 80 10.33 9.75 -12.79
C GLY A 80 9.38 8.56 -12.83
N GLN A 81 8.09 8.74 -12.53
CA GLN A 81 7.07 7.72 -12.62
C GLN A 81 6.01 8.08 -13.66
N ASN A 82 5.82 7.20 -14.62
CA ASN A 82 4.88 7.37 -15.70
C ASN A 82 3.44 7.12 -15.22
N PHE A 83 2.51 7.93 -15.74
CA PHE A 83 1.09 7.73 -15.50
C PHE A 83 0.24 8.09 -16.72
N VAL A 84 -0.91 7.44 -16.82
CA VAL A 84 -1.94 7.69 -17.83
C VAL A 84 -3.23 8.02 -17.10
N VAL A 85 -3.91 9.09 -17.52
CA VAL A 85 -5.26 9.43 -17.05
C VAL A 85 -6.26 8.97 -18.09
N VAL A 86 -7.20 8.12 -17.68
CA VAL A 86 -8.21 7.54 -18.57
C VAL A 86 -9.63 7.84 -18.08
N SER A 87 -10.59 7.75 -18.99
CA SER A 87 -12.00 7.85 -18.64
C SER A 87 -12.46 6.64 -17.81
N PRO A 88 -13.39 6.79 -16.85
CA PRO A 88 -13.83 5.68 -15.99
C PRO A 88 -14.34 4.47 -16.76
N ASP A 89 -15.09 4.70 -17.84
CA ASP A 89 -15.71 3.65 -18.64
C ASP A 89 -14.70 2.79 -19.44
N SER A 90 -13.46 3.23 -19.52
CA SER A 90 -12.41 2.53 -20.32
C SER A 90 -11.33 1.87 -19.47
N VAL A 91 -11.37 2.07 -18.15
CA VAL A 91 -10.28 1.64 -17.26
C VAL A 91 -10.04 0.13 -17.34
N ILE A 92 -11.09 -0.68 -17.34
CA ILE A 92 -10.96 -2.15 -17.40
C ILE A 92 -10.34 -2.59 -18.72
N SER A 93 -10.81 -2.06 -19.86
CA SER A 93 -10.24 -2.37 -21.17
C SER A 93 -8.77 -1.95 -21.30
N VAL A 94 -8.39 -0.84 -20.66
CA VAL A 94 -6.98 -0.39 -20.60
C VAL A 94 -6.15 -1.35 -19.75
N LEU A 95 -6.66 -1.79 -18.57
CA LEU A 95 -5.97 -2.76 -17.73
C LEU A 95 -5.79 -4.12 -18.43
N GLU A 96 -6.82 -4.60 -19.14
CA GLU A 96 -6.75 -5.83 -19.96
C GLU A 96 -5.68 -5.72 -21.05
N HIS A 97 -5.68 -4.63 -21.81
CA HIS A 97 -4.67 -4.39 -22.84
C HIS A 97 -3.26 -4.37 -22.25
N LEU A 98 -3.04 -3.61 -21.17
CA LEU A 98 -1.75 -3.52 -20.51
C LEU A 98 -1.25 -4.86 -19.99
N LYS A 99 -2.15 -5.70 -19.48
CA LYS A 99 -1.81 -7.04 -19.00
C LYS A 99 -1.47 -8.00 -20.15
N LEU A 100 -2.30 -8.03 -21.21
CA LEU A 100 -2.23 -9.06 -22.25
C LEU A 100 -1.24 -8.72 -23.36
N GLU A 101 -1.08 -7.43 -23.68
CA GLU A 101 -0.30 -6.98 -24.84
C GLU A 101 0.96 -6.18 -24.46
N ALA A 102 1.01 -5.62 -23.25
CA ALA A 102 2.13 -4.78 -22.81
C ALA A 102 2.90 -5.33 -21.60
N ASP A 103 2.65 -6.58 -21.19
CA ASP A 103 3.33 -7.31 -20.12
C ASP A 103 3.23 -6.67 -18.72
N PHE A 104 2.23 -5.79 -18.47
CA PHE A 104 1.94 -5.28 -17.13
C PHE A 104 1.01 -6.24 -16.38
N ASP A 105 1.51 -7.40 -16.05
CA ASP A 105 0.76 -8.53 -15.50
C ASP A 105 0.55 -8.47 -13.98
N TYR A 106 1.28 -7.60 -13.28
CA TYR A 106 1.20 -7.48 -11.83
C TYR A 106 0.54 -6.17 -11.38
N LEU A 107 -0.64 -6.28 -10.75
CA LEU A 107 -1.25 -5.17 -10.04
C LEU A 107 -0.61 -5.07 -8.65
N VAL A 108 0.20 -4.03 -8.46
CA VAL A 108 0.92 -3.76 -7.20
C VAL A 108 -0.01 -3.22 -6.14
N ASP A 109 -0.87 -2.27 -6.55
CA ASP A 109 -1.75 -1.55 -5.63
C ASP A 109 -2.94 -0.93 -6.38
N LEU A 110 -4.05 -0.74 -5.65
CA LEU A 110 -5.21 0.02 -6.05
C LEU A 110 -5.62 0.90 -4.87
N THR A 111 -5.71 2.20 -5.11
CA THR A 111 -6.08 3.14 -4.05
C THR A 111 -6.82 4.36 -4.59
N LEU A 112 -7.35 5.19 -3.70
CA LEU A 112 -8.00 6.45 -4.05
C LEU A 112 -7.31 7.65 -3.41
N VAL A 113 -7.42 8.79 -4.10
CA VAL A 113 -7.08 10.10 -3.54
C VAL A 113 -8.33 10.97 -3.53
N ASP A 114 -8.68 11.49 -2.37
CA ASP A 114 -9.86 12.35 -2.19
C ASP A 114 -9.52 13.84 -2.40
N TRP A 115 -10.25 14.48 -3.30
CA TRP A 115 -10.18 15.91 -3.65
C TRP A 115 -11.53 16.58 -3.42
N PRO A 116 -11.92 16.95 -2.20
CA PRO A 116 -13.28 17.37 -1.86
C PRO A 116 -13.85 18.55 -2.65
N LYS A 117 -12.97 19.35 -3.29
CA LYS A 117 -13.37 20.54 -4.05
C LYS A 117 -13.53 20.30 -5.55
N ARG A 118 -13.26 19.06 -6.04
CA ARG A 118 -13.37 18.72 -7.45
C ARG A 118 -14.73 18.07 -7.74
N ALA A 119 -15.26 18.27 -8.95
CA ALA A 119 -16.48 17.60 -9.41
C ALA A 119 -16.26 16.08 -9.52
N GLU A 120 -15.15 15.68 -10.14
CA GLU A 120 -14.62 14.31 -10.08
C GLU A 120 -13.78 14.19 -8.79
N ARG A 121 -14.46 13.90 -7.68
CA ARG A 121 -13.91 13.99 -6.33
C ARG A 121 -12.74 13.06 -6.09
N PHE A 122 -12.79 11.84 -6.61
CA PHE A 122 -11.77 10.84 -6.36
C PHE A 122 -10.91 10.59 -7.59
N ASP A 123 -9.60 10.48 -7.39
CA ASP A 123 -8.72 9.83 -8.36
C ASP A 123 -8.55 8.38 -7.94
N LEU A 124 -9.15 7.44 -8.66
CA LEU A 124 -8.90 6.01 -8.52
C LEU A 124 -7.63 5.67 -9.27
N ILE A 125 -6.68 5.05 -8.59
CA ILE A 125 -5.32 4.82 -9.07
C ILE A 125 -4.98 3.34 -9.02
N TYR A 126 -4.60 2.78 -10.17
CA TYR A 126 -4.05 1.45 -10.29
C TYR A 126 -2.54 1.56 -10.51
N ILE A 127 -1.75 0.84 -9.75
CA ILE A 127 -0.30 0.77 -9.88
C ILE A 127 0.06 -0.58 -10.44
N LEU A 128 0.54 -0.58 -11.68
CA LEU A 128 0.94 -1.78 -12.40
C LEU A 128 2.46 -1.91 -12.45
N TYR A 129 2.94 -3.13 -12.51
CA TYR A 129 4.34 -3.45 -12.70
C TYR A 129 4.51 -4.54 -13.75
N SER A 130 5.52 -4.39 -14.58
CA SER A 130 5.96 -5.39 -15.55
C SER A 130 7.32 -5.94 -15.14
N PHE A 131 7.40 -7.23 -14.85
CA PHE A 131 8.68 -7.89 -14.60
C PHE A 131 9.52 -8.01 -15.87
N ALA A 132 8.89 -8.19 -17.04
CA ALA A 132 9.58 -8.30 -18.30
C ALA A 132 10.27 -6.99 -18.71
N ARG A 133 9.60 -5.85 -18.47
CA ARG A 133 10.11 -4.51 -18.78
C ARG A 133 10.87 -3.87 -17.63
N ASN A 134 10.78 -4.42 -16.42
CA ASN A 134 11.26 -3.82 -15.17
C ASN A 134 10.78 -2.37 -15.01
N ASP A 135 9.51 -2.14 -15.30
CA ASP A 135 8.90 -0.81 -15.32
C ASP A 135 7.59 -0.78 -14.54
N ARG A 136 7.23 0.43 -14.07
CA ARG A 136 6.00 0.70 -13.31
C ARG A 136 5.17 1.74 -14.03
N LEU A 137 3.87 1.46 -14.17
CA LEU A 137 2.91 2.37 -14.77
C LEU A 137 1.74 2.61 -13.81
N ARG A 138 1.31 3.86 -13.70
CA ARG A 138 0.09 4.22 -12.98
C ARG A 138 -1.03 4.55 -13.95
N ILE A 139 -2.18 3.94 -13.74
CA ILE A 139 -3.42 4.32 -14.41
C ILE A 139 -4.27 5.09 -13.41
N LYS A 140 -4.68 6.30 -13.77
CA LYS A 140 -5.56 7.14 -12.97
C LYS A 140 -6.89 7.30 -13.67
N THR A 141 -7.97 7.20 -12.94
CA THR A 141 -9.31 7.52 -13.45
C THR A 141 -10.03 8.42 -12.45
N PRO A 142 -10.31 9.67 -12.83
CA PRO A 142 -11.09 10.57 -11.99
C PRO A 142 -12.55 10.15 -12.00
N ILE A 143 -13.15 10.01 -10.81
CA ILE A 143 -14.56 9.61 -10.62
C ILE A 143 -15.29 10.60 -9.70
N ALA A 144 -16.59 10.79 -9.95
CA ALA A 144 -17.46 11.58 -9.08
C ALA A 144 -17.79 10.80 -7.79
N ASP A 145 -18.18 11.52 -6.75
CA ASP A 145 -18.72 10.89 -5.53
C ASP A 145 -20.04 10.15 -5.88
N GLY A 146 -20.16 8.92 -5.43
CA GLY A 146 -21.29 8.04 -5.75
C GLY A 146 -21.20 7.32 -7.10
N TYR A 147 -20.15 7.57 -7.91
CA TYR A 147 -19.88 6.75 -9.10
C TYR A 147 -19.39 5.37 -8.68
N LYS A 148 -19.89 4.33 -9.37
CA LYS A 148 -19.49 2.92 -9.14
C LYS A 148 -18.63 2.45 -10.32
N PRO A 149 -17.29 2.46 -10.18
CA PRO A 149 -16.42 1.91 -11.22
C PRO A 149 -16.61 0.40 -11.35
N GLU A 150 -16.39 -0.13 -12.54
CA GLU A 150 -16.36 -1.57 -12.78
C GLU A 150 -15.17 -2.21 -12.04
N SER A 151 -15.39 -3.40 -11.47
CA SER A 151 -14.37 -4.14 -10.72
C SER A 151 -13.26 -4.68 -11.64
N ALA A 152 -12.02 -4.47 -11.23
CA ALA A 152 -10.85 -4.99 -11.92
C ALA A 152 -10.49 -6.45 -11.52
N VAL A 153 -11.31 -7.10 -10.70
CA VAL A 153 -11.08 -8.50 -10.25
C VAL A 153 -11.04 -9.48 -11.42
N SER A 154 -11.83 -9.22 -12.48
CA SER A 154 -11.82 -10.02 -13.71
C SER A 154 -10.46 -10.00 -14.41
N VAL A 155 -9.75 -8.88 -14.32
CA VAL A 155 -8.43 -8.70 -14.93
C VAL A 155 -7.33 -9.11 -13.96
N HIS A 156 -7.37 -8.61 -12.72
CA HIS A 156 -6.37 -8.86 -11.70
C HIS A 156 -7.02 -9.35 -10.41
N LEU A 157 -6.85 -10.62 -10.07
CA LEU A 157 -7.43 -11.22 -8.86
C LEU A 157 -7.00 -10.50 -7.56
N THR A 158 -5.81 -9.89 -7.56
CA THR A 158 -5.31 -9.08 -6.44
C THR A 158 -6.17 -7.84 -6.17
N ALA A 159 -6.93 -7.36 -7.15
CA ALA A 159 -7.86 -6.23 -6.99
C ALA A 159 -8.94 -6.51 -5.94
N ASN A 160 -9.32 -7.77 -5.71
CA ASN A 160 -10.39 -8.14 -4.79
C ASN A 160 -10.24 -7.48 -3.40
N TRP A 161 -9.10 -7.63 -2.77
CA TRP A 161 -8.88 -7.07 -1.43
C TRP A 161 -8.62 -5.57 -1.45
N LEU A 162 -7.97 -5.07 -2.50
CA LEU A 162 -7.67 -3.65 -2.66
C LEU A 162 -8.94 -2.83 -2.93
N GLU A 163 -9.90 -3.38 -3.69
CA GLU A 163 -11.21 -2.76 -3.91
C GLU A 163 -12.06 -2.75 -2.64
N ARG A 164 -11.99 -3.81 -1.82
CA ARG A 164 -12.63 -3.84 -0.50
C ARG A 164 -12.01 -2.82 0.45
N GLU A 165 -10.68 -2.64 0.44
CA GLU A 165 -10.00 -1.58 1.19
C GLU A 165 -10.46 -0.20 0.71
N ALA A 166 -10.52 0.02 -0.60
CA ALA A 166 -11.01 1.25 -1.20
C ALA A 166 -12.47 1.56 -0.79
N PHE A 167 -13.33 0.56 -0.81
CA PHE A 167 -14.69 0.67 -0.30
C PHE A 167 -14.70 1.01 1.20
N ASP A 168 -13.94 0.28 2.01
CA ASP A 168 -13.93 0.45 3.45
C ASP A 168 -13.45 1.85 3.86
N MET A 169 -12.40 2.35 3.23
CA MET A 169 -11.75 3.61 3.59
C MET A 169 -12.38 4.84 2.93
N PHE A 170 -12.94 4.73 1.72
CA PHE A 170 -13.46 5.87 0.95
C PHE A 170 -14.94 5.78 0.61
N GLY A 171 -15.57 4.61 0.74
CA GLY A 171 -16.98 4.39 0.43
C GLY A 171 -17.27 4.25 -1.07
N VAL A 172 -16.29 3.91 -1.88
CA VAL A 172 -16.46 3.67 -3.32
C VAL A 172 -16.80 2.21 -3.55
N GLU A 173 -17.98 1.93 -4.04
CA GLU A 173 -18.42 0.57 -4.40
C GLU A 173 -18.00 0.23 -5.83
N PHE A 174 -17.53 -1.00 -6.05
CA PHE A 174 -17.13 -1.48 -7.37
C PHE A 174 -18.20 -2.41 -7.96
N GLU A 175 -18.68 -2.06 -9.16
CA GLU A 175 -19.69 -2.86 -9.85
C GLU A 175 -19.10 -4.19 -10.33
N GLY A 176 -19.82 -5.29 -10.07
CA GLY A 176 -19.36 -6.64 -10.44
C GLY A 176 -18.32 -7.24 -9.49
N HIS A 177 -17.98 -6.58 -8.39
CA HIS A 177 -17.11 -7.18 -7.38
C HIS A 177 -17.77 -8.40 -6.72
N PRO A 178 -17.06 -9.55 -6.57
CA PRO A 178 -17.67 -10.79 -6.09
C PRO A 178 -18.12 -10.79 -4.62
N ASP A 179 -17.50 -9.96 -3.76
CA ASP A 179 -17.78 -9.95 -2.32
C ASP A 179 -17.41 -8.57 -1.73
N MET A 180 -18.24 -7.54 -2.01
CA MET A 180 -18.04 -6.17 -1.55
C MET A 180 -18.47 -6.01 -0.10
N ARG A 181 -17.54 -6.12 0.82
CA ARG A 181 -17.72 -5.90 2.27
C ARG A 181 -16.47 -5.29 2.89
N ARG A 182 -16.59 -4.73 4.08
CA ARG A 182 -15.46 -4.17 4.82
C ARG A 182 -14.34 -5.21 5.03
N ILE A 183 -13.10 -4.74 5.13
CA ILE A 183 -11.93 -5.61 5.33
C ILE A 183 -11.03 -5.15 6.48
N LEU A 184 -10.96 -3.85 6.75
CA LEU A 184 -10.12 -3.27 7.80
C LEU A 184 -10.91 -2.85 9.03
N LEU A 185 -12.10 -2.29 8.82
CA LEU A 185 -12.97 -1.82 9.89
C LEU A 185 -14.04 -2.87 10.23
N PRO A 186 -14.57 -2.85 11.47
CA PRO A 186 -15.73 -3.68 11.83
C PRO A 186 -16.95 -3.38 10.97
N ASP A 187 -17.82 -4.38 10.79
CA ASP A 187 -19.01 -4.24 9.93
C ASP A 187 -19.95 -3.12 10.41
N GLU A 188 -20.01 -2.89 11.73
CA GLU A 188 -20.86 -1.87 12.35
C GLU A 188 -20.28 -0.46 12.30
N TRP A 189 -19.02 -0.31 11.87
CA TRP A 189 -18.37 1.00 11.83
C TRP A 189 -19.07 1.98 10.91
N GLN A 190 -19.28 3.22 11.38
CA GLN A 190 -19.94 4.28 10.62
C GLN A 190 -18.94 5.17 9.89
N GLY A 191 -19.16 5.32 8.58
CA GLY A 191 -18.38 6.22 7.72
C GLY A 191 -17.11 5.60 7.13
N HIS A 192 -16.27 6.46 6.54
CA HIS A 192 -15.09 6.09 5.74
C HIS A 192 -13.91 7.00 6.11
N PRO A 193 -12.94 6.52 6.91
CA PRO A 193 -11.95 7.35 7.59
C PRO A 193 -10.96 8.09 6.69
N LEU A 194 -10.72 7.65 5.45
CA LEU A 194 -9.78 8.32 4.54
C LEU A 194 -10.42 9.44 3.69
N ARG A 195 -11.74 9.62 3.78
CA ARG A 195 -12.39 10.80 3.20
C ARG A 195 -11.95 12.05 3.95
N LYS A 196 -11.67 13.13 3.22
CA LYS A 196 -11.20 14.39 3.83
C LYS A 196 -12.28 15.14 4.62
N ASP A 197 -13.53 14.82 4.40
CA ASP A 197 -14.68 15.32 5.16
C ASP A 197 -15.01 14.45 6.40
N TYR A 198 -14.33 13.33 6.58
CA TYR A 198 -14.40 12.51 7.80
C TYR A 198 -13.44 13.10 8.84
N GLY A 199 -13.99 13.82 9.82
CA GLY A 199 -13.19 14.46 10.86
C GLY A 199 -12.77 13.48 11.98
N ILE A 200 -11.69 13.78 12.68
CA ILE A 200 -11.21 12.99 13.82
C ILE A 200 -12.31 12.87 14.92
N LEU A 201 -13.16 13.89 15.04
CA LEU A 201 -14.27 13.89 15.98
C LEU A 201 -15.47 13.04 15.53
N GLN A 202 -15.45 12.55 14.28
CA GLN A 202 -16.49 11.70 13.71
C GLN A 202 -16.16 10.21 13.81
N GLN A 203 -15.13 9.86 14.57
CA GLN A 203 -14.91 8.45 14.93
C GLN A 203 -16.19 7.91 15.56
N ASP A 204 -16.51 6.64 15.28
CA ASP A 204 -17.62 5.98 15.97
C ASP A 204 -17.29 5.83 17.45
N ASN A 205 -17.51 6.92 18.18
CA ASN A 205 -17.21 7.01 19.62
C ASN A 205 -17.94 5.95 20.41
N ARG A 206 -19.15 5.57 19.97
CA ARG A 206 -19.94 4.54 20.61
C ARG A 206 -19.27 3.18 20.45
N TRP A 207 -18.86 2.82 19.24
CA TRP A 207 -18.16 1.57 18.98
C TRP A 207 -16.82 1.51 19.74
N VAL A 208 -16.05 2.62 19.74
CA VAL A 208 -14.76 2.72 20.46
C VAL A 208 -14.96 2.54 21.96
N GLN A 209 -15.97 3.15 22.55
CA GLN A 209 -16.26 3.02 23.96
C GLN A 209 -16.75 1.61 24.34
N GLU A 210 -17.66 1.03 23.55
CA GLU A 210 -18.24 -0.29 23.81
C GLU A 210 -17.22 -1.44 23.62
N ASN A 211 -16.30 -1.32 22.66
CA ASN A 211 -15.39 -2.42 22.28
C ASN A 211 -13.95 -2.24 22.78
N LEU A 212 -13.47 -1.02 22.92
CA LEU A 212 -12.09 -0.74 23.36
C LEU A 212 -12.01 -0.16 24.77
N GLY A 213 -13.13 0.22 25.37
CA GLY A 213 -13.18 0.84 26.70
C GLY A 213 -12.47 2.20 26.76
N ILE A 214 -12.27 2.86 25.62
CA ILE A 214 -11.61 4.17 25.53
C ILE A 214 -12.70 5.23 25.57
N GLU A 215 -12.70 6.07 26.61
CA GLU A 215 -13.55 7.25 26.65
C GLU A 215 -13.04 8.25 25.60
N SER A 216 -13.90 8.62 24.63
CA SER A 216 -13.60 9.71 23.72
C SER A 216 -13.50 10.98 24.53
N GLY A 217 -12.29 11.51 24.69
CA GLY A 217 -12.09 12.81 25.33
C GLY A 217 -12.85 13.88 24.55
N GLN A 218 -13.82 14.50 25.19
CA GLN A 218 -14.49 15.72 24.72
C GLN A 218 -13.52 16.88 24.78
#